data_e001aa6e761f4fcbdb0fc8357e553653
#
_entry.id   e001aa6e761f4fcbdb0fc8357e553653
#
_cell.length_a   1.000
_cell.length_b   1.000
_cell.length_c   1.000
_cell.angle_alpha   90.00
_cell.angle_beta   90.00
_cell.angle_gamma   90.00
#
_symmetry.space_group_name_H-M   'P 1'
#
loop_
_entity.id
_entity.type
_entity.pdbx_description
1 polymer ?
#
loop_
_entity_poly.entity_id
_entity_poly.type
_entity_poly.pdbx_seq_one_letter_code
_entity_poly.pdbx_strand_id
1 'polypeptide(L)'
;MAEKTVRRLARRPAQKVERRLQLTAVVERDRAGYVATCPQLQGCYTQGRTYEEVVRNIRDAIRLHLEDRLAVGEALPVPSEVTLAVLDVAV
;
A
#
# COMPACT_ATOMS: atom_id res chain seq x y z
N MET A 1 -41.40 -12.68 10.08
CA MET A 1 -40.26 -13.56 10.29
C MET A 1 -39.22 -13.41 9.21
N ALA A 2 -39.66 -13.72 7.99
CA ALA A 2 -38.73 -13.58 6.87
C ALA A 2 -38.25 -12.15 6.72
N GLU A 3 -39.09 -11.23 7.03
CA GLU A 3 -38.70 -9.82 6.96
C GLU A 3 -37.53 -9.48 7.83
N LYS A 4 -37.52 -10.00 9.03
CA LYS A 4 -36.42 -9.71 9.94
C LYS A 4 -35.13 -10.25 9.41
N THR A 5 -35.17 -11.43 8.84
CA THR A 5 -34.00 -12.06 8.30
C THR A 5 -33.44 -11.23 7.14
N VAL A 6 -34.33 -10.80 6.25
CA VAL A 6 -33.89 -10.00 5.11
C VAL A 6 -33.29 -8.70 5.56
N ARG A 7 -33.91 -8.08 6.53
CA ARG A 7 -33.42 -6.82 7.03
C ARG A 7 -32.04 -6.96 7.62
N ARG A 8 -31.82 -8.03 8.33
CA ARG A 8 -30.54 -8.29 8.92
C ARG A 8 -29.46 -8.46 7.87
N LEU A 9 -29.79 -9.20 6.83
CA LEU A 9 -28.87 -9.38 5.74
C LEU A 9 -28.57 -8.08 5.03
N ALA A 10 -29.58 -7.26 4.88
CA ALA A 10 -29.41 -5.98 4.21
C ALA A 10 -28.46 -5.07 4.94
N ARG A 11 -28.32 -5.24 6.23
CA ARG A 11 -27.41 -4.41 6.99
C ARG A 11 -25.99 -4.88 6.93
N ARG A 12 -25.79 -6.11 6.55
CA ARG A 12 -24.47 -6.66 6.44
C ARG A 12 -23.58 -5.93 5.44
N PRO A 13 -24.13 -5.38 4.37
CA PRO A 13 -23.27 -4.63 3.45
C PRO A 13 -22.54 -3.47 4.07
N ALA A 14 -22.95 -3.06 5.26
CA ALA A 14 -22.21 -2.04 5.97
C ALA A 14 -20.82 -2.51 6.36
N GLN A 15 -20.63 -3.82 6.38
CA GLN A 15 -19.32 -4.37 6.63
C GLN A 15 -18.46 -4.11 5.43
N LYS A 16 -17.31 -3.53 5.70
CA LYS A 16 -16.36 -3.27 4.63
C LYS A 16 -15.71 -4.56 4.21
N VAL A 17 -15.66 -4.78 2.93
CA VAL A 17 -14.89 -5.89 2.38
C VAL A 17 -13.47 -5.39 2.25
N GLU A 18 -12.58 -5.91 3.07
CA GLU A 18 -11.19 -5.54 2.97
C GLU A 18 -10.55 -6.21 1.77
N ARG A 19 -9.86 -5.43 1.00
CA ARG A 19 -9.02 -5.94 -0.07
C ARG A 19 -7.60 -5.91 0.42
N ARG A 20 -6.93 -7.02 0.30
CA ARG A 20 -5.55 -7.11 0.71
C ARG A 20 -4.68 -7.24 -0.53
N LEU A 21 -3.78 -6.30 -0.66
CA LEU A 21 -2.86 -6.25 -1.78
C LEU A 21 -1.46 -6.35 -1.22
N GLN A 22 -0.62 -7.08 -1.94
CA GLN A 22 0.79 -7.14 -1.60
C GLN A 22 1.55 -6.17 -2.48
N LEU A 23 2.16 -5.20 -1.85
CA LEU A 23 2.97 -4.20 -2.54
C LEU A 23 4.34 -4.20 -1.92
N THR A 24 5.32 -3.80 -2.70
CA THR A 24 6.70 -3.83 -2.29
C THR A 24 7.13 -2.47 -1.77
N ALA A 25 7.83 -2.48 -0.66
CA ALA A 25 8.49 -1.28 -0.18
C ALA A 25 10.00 -1.49 -0.27
N VAL A 26 10.67 -0.58 -0.94
CA VAL A 26 12.13 -0.57 -1.01
C VAL A 26 12.60 0.43 0.01
N VAL A 27 13.36 -0.04 0.99
CA VAL A 27 13.83 0.79 2.10
C VAL A 27 15.31 1.01 1.96
N GLU A 28 15.71 2.27 1.96
CA GLU A 28 17.11 2.65 1.89
C GLU A 28 17.47 3.48 3.12
N ARG A 29 18.68 3.33 3.56
CA ARG A 29 19.19 4.10 4.69
C ARG A 29 20.30 5.02 4.23
N ASP A 30 20.24 6.26 4.67
CA ASP A 30 21.33 7.21 4.46
C ASP A 30 21.66 7.89 5.78
N ARG A 31 22.44 8.95 5.72
CA ARG A 31 22.89 9.64 6.93
C ARG A 31 21.75 10.31 7.67
N ALA A 32 20.73 10.73 6.95
CA ALA A 32 19.61 11.46 7.53
C ALA A 32 18.54 10.53 8.09
N GLY A 33 18.60 9.24 7.75
CA GLY A 33 17.60 8.29 8.22
C GLY A 33 17.24 7.31 7.13
N TYR A 34 15.95 7.03 7.01
CA TYR A 34 15.44 6.02 6.09
C TYR A 34 14.49 6.64 5.10
N VAL A 35 14.53 6.13 3.88
CA VAL A 35 13.61 6.49 2.81
C VAL A 35 13.01 5.19 2.28
N ALA A 36 11.72 5.20 2.02
CA ALA A 36 11.04 4.05 1.43
C ALA A 36 10.26 4.50 0.21
N THR A 37 10.26 3.64 -0.80
CA THR A 37 9.50 3.85 -2.02
C THR A 37 8.69 2.61 -2.33
N CYS A 38 7.61 2.79 -3.07
CA CYS A 38 6.81 1.67 -3.55
C CYS A 38 6.90 1.65 -5.08
N PRO A 39 7.65 0.70 -5.65
CA PRO A 39 7.86 0.68 -7.10
C PRO A 39 6.57 0.54 -7.91
N GLN A 40 5.56 -0.12 -7.36
CA GLN A 40 4.30 -0.33 -8.07
C GLN A 40 3.42 0.93 -8.11
N LEU A 41 3.78 1.96 -7.33
CA LEU A 41 3.00 3.19 -7.27
C LEU A 41 3.92 4.37 -7.51
N GLN A 42 3.77 4.99 -8.67
CA GLN A 42 4.61 6.12 -9.02
C GLN A 42 4.39 7.27 -8.04
N GLY A 43 5.47 7.83 -7.56
CA GLY A 43 5.42 8.96 -6.65
C GLY A 43 5.11 8.60 -5.20
N CYS A 44 5.04 7.33 -4.89
CA CYS A 44 4.77 6.91 -3.51
C CYS A 44 6.09 6.69 -2.78
N TYR A 45 6.42 7.61 -1.90
CA TYR A 45 7.64 7.51 -1.10
C TYR A 45 7.45 8.21 0.24
N THR A 46 8.31 7.89 1.18
CA THR A 46 8.25 8.49 2.50
C THR A 46 9.61 8.42 3.19
N GLN A 47 9.70 9.02 4.34
CA GLN A 47 10.92 9.06 5.14
C GLN A 47 10.59 8.65 6.57
N GLY A 48 11.62 8.25 7.29
CA GLY A 48 11.51 7.94 8.70
C GLY A 48 12.88 8.00 9.37
N ARG A 49 12.89 8.18 10.67
CA ARG A 49 14.12 8.22 11.43
C ARG A 49 14.62 6.82 11.76
N THR A 50 13.73 5.87 11.84
CA THR A 50 14.04 4.48 12.12
C THR A 50 13.43 3.60 11.05
N TYR A 51 13.89 2.35 11.00
CA TYR A 51 13.33 1.37 10.09
C TYR A 51 11.83 1.17 10.37
N GLU A 52 11.48 1.00 11.63
CA GLU A 52 10.07 0.77 12.00
C GLU A 52 9.20 1.96 11.62
N GLU A 53 9.72 3.16 11.78
CA GLU A 53 8.98 4.36 11.43
C GLU A 53 8.76 4.45 9.93
N VAL A 54 9.80 4.21 9.12
CA VAL A 54 9.65 4.33 7.68
C VAL A 54 8.74 3.25 7.12
N VAL A 55 8.76 2.05 7.70
CA VAL A 55 7.86 0.98 7.28
C VAL A 55 6.42 1.36 7.58
N ARG A 56 6.17 1.90 8.74
CA ARG A 56 4.82 2.36 9.09
C ARG A 56 4.39 3.49 8.16
N ASN A 57 5.27 4.43 7.91
CA ASN A 57 4.97 5.57 7.06
C ASN A 57 4.71 5.18 5.61
N ILE A 58 5.50 4.24 5.06
CA ILE A 58 5.26 3.81 3.68
C ILE A 58 3.96 3.04 3.57
N ARG A 59 3.60 2.29 4.60
CA ARG A 59 2.31 1.58 4.59
C ARG A 59 1.17 2.58 4.52
N ASP A 60 1.25 3.65 5.29
CA ASP A 60 0.21 4.67 5.28
C ASP A 60 0.18 5.40 3.94
N ALA A 61 1.33 5.70 3.37
CA ALA A 61 1.41 6.36 2.07
C ALA A 61 0.79 5.50 0.98
N ILE A 62 1.09 4.20 1.00
CA ILE A 62 0.52 3.25 0.04
C ILE A 62 -1.00 3.23 0.18
N ARG A 63 -1.49 3.15 1.42
CA ARG A 63 -2.93 3.10 1.65
C ARG A 63 -3.61 4.35 1.10
N LEU A 64 -3.04 5.51 1.32
CA LEU A 64 -3.61 6.76 0.80
C LEU A 64 -3.63 6.78 -0.72
N HIS A 65 -2.57 6.33 -1.36
CA HIS A 65 -2.53 6.22 -2.82
C HIS A 65 -3.62 5.31 -3.35
N LEU A 66 -3.80 4.17 -2.70
CA LEU A 66 -4.81 3.21 -3.13
C LEU A 66 -6.22 3.75 -2.90
N GLU A 67 -6.45 4.40 -1.78
CA GLU A 67 -7.75 5.00 -1.49
C GLU A 67 -8.09 6.09 -2.50
N ASP A 68 -7.11 6.90 -2.87
CA ASP A 68 -7.31 7.94 -3.87
C ASP A 68 -7.70 7.35 -5.21
N ARG A 69 -7.03 6.28 -5.63
CA ARG A 69 -7.37 5.62 -6.88
C ARG A 69 -8.79 5.09 -6.87
N LEU A 70 -9.17 4.46 -5.76
CA LEU A 70 -10.53 3.96 -5.63
C LEU A 70 -11.55 5.08 -5.66
N ALA A 71 -11.24 6.20 -5.03
CA ALA A 71 -12.16 7.32 -4.94
C ALA A 71 -12.44 7.94 -6.30
N VAL A 72 -11.46 7.95 -7.19
CA VAL A 72 -11.63 8.52 -8.54
C VAL A 72 -11.93 7.46 -9.59
N GLY A 73 -12.13 6.22 -9.19
CA GLY A 73 -12.48 5.16 -10.10
C GLY A 73 -11.32 4.59 -10.91
N GLU A 74 -10.11 4.86 -10.52
CA GLU A 74 -8.95 4.31 -11.21
C GLU A 74 -8.71 2.87 -10.77
N ALA A 75 -8.11 2.10 -11.66
CA ALA A 75 -7.78 0.71 -11.36
C ALA A 75 -6.67 0.64 -10.31
N LEU A 76 -6.76 -0.36 -9.45
CA LEU A 76 -5.68 -0.65 -8.51
C LEU A 76 -4.52 -1.29 -9.28
N PRO A 77 -3.30 -1.16 -8.75
CA PRO A 77 -2.15 -1.76 -9.43
C PRO A 77 -2.28 -3.27 -9.50
N VAL A 78 -1.86 -3.83 -10.62
CA VAL A 78 -1.83 -5.28 -10.78
C VAL A 78 -0.65 -5.80 -9.99
N PRO A 79 -0.81 -6.93 -9.29
CA PRO A 79 0.33 -7.52 -8.58
C PRO A 79 1.47 -7.77 -9.55
N SER A 80 2.65 -7.35 -9.17
CA SER A 80 3.84 -7.53 -9.97
C SER A 80 4.99 -7.95 -9.07
N GLU A 81 5.90 -8.72 -9.65
CA GLU A 81 7.09 -9.09 -8.93
C GLU A 81 8.12 -7.98 -9.05
N VAL A 82 8.74 -7.65 -7.93
CA VAL A 82 9.82 -6.69 -7.89
C VAL A 82 11.07 -7.42 -7.47
N THR A 83 12.09 -7.34 -8.30
CA THR A 83 13.37 -7.97 -8.02
C THR A 83 14.43 -6.89 -7.91
N LEU A 84 15.25 -6.99 -6.87
CA LEU A 84 16.38 -6.09 -6.69
C LEU A 84 17.63 -6.79 -7.19
N ALA A 85 18.40 -6.07 -7.99
CA ALA A 85 19.66 -6.60 -8.50
C ALA A 85 20.80 -5.69 -8.03
N VAL A 86 21.86 -6.33 -7.56
CA VAL A 86 23.09 -5.62 -7.20
C VAL A 86 24.06 -5.83 -8.33
N LEU A 87 24.51 -4.73 -8.92
CA LEU A 87 25.37 -4.78 -10.10
C LEU A 87 26.74 -4.23 -9.75
N ASP A 88 27.76 -4.88 -10.26
CA ASP A 88 29.13 -4.41 -10.14
C ASP A 88 29.48 -3.63 -11.41
N VAL A 89 29.74 -2.36 -11.26
CA VAL A 89 29.96 -1.47 -12.41
C VAL A 89 31.31 -0.82 -12.29
N ALA A 90 32.12 -0.98 -13.32
CA ALA A 90 33.43 -0.32 -13.39
C ALA A 90 33.26 1.05 -14.05
N VAL A 91 33.96 2.04 -13.50
CA VAL A 91 33.95 3.41 -14.02
C VAL A 91 35.36 3.86 -14.30
#